data_88cbe599ff719b0b396276a1292ba010
#
_entry.id   88cbe599ff719b0b396276a1292ba010
#
_cell.length_a   1.000
_cell.length_b   1.000
_cell.length_c   1.000
_cell.angle_alpha   90.00
_cell.angle_beta   90.00
_cell.angle_gamma   90.00
#
_symmetry.space_group_name_H-M   'P 1'
#
loop_
_entity.id
_entity.type
_entity.pdbx_description
1 polymer ?
#
loop_
_entity_poly.entity_id
_entity_poly.type
_entity_poly.pdbx_seq_one_letter_code
_entity_poly.pdbx_strand_id
1 'polypeptide(L)'
;MIDKKYSIGLDLGTSSVKAVLFDGKNVVESLSAPFSFKQSKLNDGATYIGFSIEEYASAVFSAIKNLASKVDGNICGIAMASASGNTVVCDKNFKPLIDAYSWTNPAFSTESNEVYGNIDKKYAASVSGWGYLQNFPLAHLAHIKVHEPAILQNAGKICMSTEYLLYKMTGKWGIDRSTAVPFYLLEQLTGKWHEPYLEKLEICKDLLPTVYESGDELGFITKEFASKYEINPNCKVYLGSFDHPSGAIANSVLSEGELLLSCGTSWVLFFPYLNRQQLIDNEILCDTFLSKQKGLWGAMVSIAQISSKIDKIIENNISKEDKIKLFNEYSLKAEKGAGGLKINPVLDFEKDFSSYSKENIARALMEGAANLLKEKLDYLSTLDIEFNSVKMAGGPSQSNLWVDIIRYTINKPVEVVYGVDSGAVGASKRAFSNN
;
A
#
# COMPACT_ATOMS: atom_id res chain seq x y z
N MET A 1 38.97 9.00 3.14
CA MET A 1 37.81 8.76 2.25
C MET A 1 36.57 8.79 3.16
N ILE A 2 35.58 9.62 2.86
CA ILE A 2 34.32 9.62 3.61
C ILE A 2 33.66 8.27 3.29
N ASP A 3 33.48 7.42 4.30
CA ASP A 3 32.78 6.15 4.12
C ASP A 3 31.38 6.43 3.57
N LYS A 4 31.14 6.03 2.34
CA LYS A 4 29.86 6.26 1.66
C LYS A 4 28.80 5.41 2.36
N LYS A 5 27.79 6.07 2.93
CA LYS A 5 26.68 5.42 3.61
C LYS A 5 25.60 5.02 2.60
N TYR A 6 24.93 3.91 2.87
CA TYR A 6 23.78 3.44 2.09
C TYR A 6 22.63 3.04 2.98
N SER A 7 21.42 3.19 2.50
CA SER A 7 20.21 2.64 3.14
C SER A 7 19.49 1.69 2.21
N ILE A 8 18.73 0.76 2.79
CA ILE A 8 17.82 -0.12 2.06
C ILE A 8 16.39 0.26 2.41
N GLY A 9 15.59 0.52 1.39
CA GLY A 9 14.15 0.65 1.50
C GLY A 9 13.47 -0.55 0.87
N LEU A 10 12.42 -1.02 1.51
CA LEU A 10 11.57 -2.12 1.05
C LEU A 10 10.16 -1.62 0.80
N ASP A 11 9.50 -2.20 -0.20
CA ASP A 11 8.06 -2.06 -0.43
C ASP A 11 7.45 -3.47 -0.41
N LEU A 12 6.70 -3.75 0.64
CA LEU A 12 6.10 -5.05 0.91
C LEU A 12 4.72 -5.13 0.22
N GLY A 13 4.76 -5.33 -1.10
CA GLY A 13 3.54 -5.40 -1.93
C GLY A 13 2.86 -6.77 -1.90
N THR A 14 1.72 -6.87 -2.59
CA THR A 14 0.90 -8.09 -2.68
C THR A 14 1.41 -9.12 -3.68
N SER A 15 2.05 -8.68 -4.76
CA SER A 15 2.54 -9.56 -5.83
C SER A 15 4.06 -9.69 -5.87
N SER A 16 4.75 -8.77 -5.22
CA SER A 16 6.21 -8.78 -5.14
C SER A 16 6.69 -7.92 -3.96
N VAL A 17 7.85 -8.29 -3.46
CA VAL A 17 8.65 -7.44 -2.59
C VAL A 17 9.60 -6.65 -3.49
N LYS A 18 9.58 -5.33 -3.37
CA LYS A 18 10.52 -4.45 -4.04
C LYS A 18 11.52 -3.92 -3.04
N ALA A 19 12.78 -3.82 -3.42
CA ALA A 19 13.86 -3.36 -2.58
C ALA A 19 14.77 -2.41 -3.35
N VAL A 20 15.19 -1.32 -2.72
CA VAL A 20 16.12 -0.35 -3.31
C VAL A 20 17.31 -0.11 -2.41
N LEU A 21 18.48 0.05 -3.02
CA LEU A 21 19.70 0.55 -2.40
C LEU A 21 19.83 2.05 -2.72
N PHE A 22 19.95 2.87 -1.69
CA PHE A 22 19.95 4.33 -1.82
C PHE A 22 21.21 4.94 -1.19
N ASP A 23 21.87 5.87 -1.87
CA ASP A 23 23.14 6.50 -1.45
C ASP A 23 22.96 7.89 -0.81
N GLY A 24 21.74 8.26 -0.46
CA GLY A 24 21.39 9.57 0.06
C GLY A 24 20.92 10.55 -1.03
N LYS A 25 21.20 10.25 -2.29
CA LYS A 25 20.81 11.09 -3.42
C LYS A 25 20.07 10.30 -4.50
N ASN A 26 20.59 9.12 -4.86
CA ASN A 26 20.08 8.31 -5.97
C ASN A 26 19.79 6.89 -5.51
N VAL A 27 18.87 6.23 -6.21
CA VAL A 27 18.74 4.78 -6.21
C VAL A 27 19.92 4.20 -6.98
N VAL A 28 20.74 3.40 -6.31
CA VAL A 28 21.94 2.76 -6.86
C VAL A 28 21.60 1.44 -7.52
N GLU A 29 20.68 0.70 -6.90
CA GLU A 29 20.23 -0.62 -7.35
C GLU A 29 18.80 -0.84 -6.91
N SER A 30 18.03 -1.62 -7.69
CA SER A 30 16.69 -2.07 -7.32
C SER A 30 16.49 -3.53 -7.65
N LEU A 31 15.69 -4.21 -6.84
CA LEU A 31 15.33 -5.61 -6.99
C LEU A 31 13.82 -5.78 -6.82
N SER A 32 13.26 -6.75 -7.54
CA SER A 32 11.89 -7.20 -7.33
C SER A 32 11.91 -8.73 -7.15
N ALA A 33 11.38 -9.20 -6.04
CA ALA A 33 11.18 -10.62 -5.76
C ALA A 33 9.68 -10.93 -5.88
N PRO A 34 9.25 -11.76 -6.84
CA PRO A 34 7.85 -12.11 -6.97
C PRO A 34 7.38 -12.93 -5.77
N PHE A 35 6.13 -12.72 -5.41
CA PHE A 35 5.48 -13.44 -4.32
C PHE A 35 4.03 -13.74 -4.69
N SER A 36 3.49 -14.88 -4.24
CA SER A 36 2.12 -15.29 -4.54
C SER A 36 1.40 -15.74 -3.28
N PHE A 37 0.11 -15.46 -3.25
CA PHE A 37 -0.80 -15.97 -2.25
C PHE A 37 -1.37 -17.32 -2.69
N LYS A 38 -1.81 -18.12 -1.73
CA LYS A 38 -2.45 -19.42 -1.95
C LYS A 38 -3.75 -19.51 -1.15
N GLN A 39 -4.60 -20.43 -1.54
CA GLN A 39 -5.74 -20.79 -0.71
C GLN A 39 -5.26 -21.65 0.47
N SER A 40 -5.55 -21.21 1.67
CA SER A 40 -5.29 -21.90 2.94
C SER A 40 -6.61 -22.33 3.59
N LYS A 41 -6.57 -23.26 4.54
CA LYS A 41 -7.74 -23.80 5.24
C LYS A 41 -7.50 -23.82 6.73
N LEU A 42 -8.57 -23.57 7.50
CA LEU A 42 -8.65 -23.85 8.92
C LEU A 42 -9.09 -25.31 9.16
N ASN A 43 -9.02 -25.77 10.40
CA ASN A 43 -9.28 -27.17 10.77
C ASN A 43 -10.74 -27.60 10.51
N ASP A 44 -11.70 -26.68 10.59
CA ASP A 44 -13.11 -26.91 10.27
C ASP A 44 -13.42 -26.89 8.77
N GLY A 45 -12.41 -26.60 7.93
CA GLY A 45 -12.51 -26.52 6.47
C GLY A 45 -12.80 -25.13 5.92
N ALA A 46 -13.00 -24.12 6.75
CA ALA A 46 -13.13 -22.73 6.31
C ALA A 46 -11.87 -22.30 5.54
N THR A 47 -12.04 -21.56 4.43
CA THR A 47 -10.95 -21.21 3.52
C THR A 47 -10.69 -19.73 3.52
N TYR A 48 -9.42 -19.37 3.30
CA TYR A 48 -8.97 -18.00 3.15
C TYR A 48 -7.79 -17.92 2.18
N ILE A 49 -7.51 -16.71 1.66
CA ILE A 49 -6.32 -16.45 0.88
C ILE A 49 -5.20 -16.08 1.85
N GLY A 50 -4.14 -16.85 1.86
CA GLY A 50 -3.04 -16.71 2.80
C GLY A 50 -1.67 -16.91 2.18
N PHE A 51 -0.63 -16.87 3.03
CA PHE A 51 0.75 -17.08 2.65
C PHE A 51 1.61 -17.50 3.84
N SER A 52 2.68 -18.24 3.56
CA SER A 52 3.70 -18.54 4.57
C SER A 52 4.50 -17.28 4.91
N ILE A 53 4.37 -16.80 6.14
CA ILE A 53 5.16 -15.64 6.59
C ILE A 53 6.65 -15.95 6.66
N GLU A 54 7.04 -17.20 6.85
CA GLU A 54 8.45 -17.61 6.89
C GLU A 54 9.07 -17.60 5.49
N GLU A 55 8.35 -18.09 4.48
CA GLU A 55 8.78 -17.98 3.07
C GLU A 55 8.86 -16.52 2.63
N TYR A 56 7.86 -15.72 3.01
CA TYR A 56 7.86 -14.28 2.74
C TYR A 56 9.07 -13.58 3.38
N ALA A 57 9.35 -13.85 4.64
CA ALA A 57 10.50 -13.33 5.33
C ALA A 57 11.83 -13.76 4.67
N SER A 58 11.93 -15.01 4.23
CA SER A 58 13.11 -15.50 3.50
C SER A 58 13.33 -14.73 2.20
N ALA A 59 12.29 -14.44 1.43
CA ALA A 59 12.38 -13.65 0.20
C ALA A 59 12.84 -12.21 0.49
N VAL A 60 12.23 -11.56 1.50
CA VAL A 60 12.60 -10.20 1.93
C VAL A 60 14.07 -10.14 2.36
N PHE A 61 14.50 -11.05 3.23
CA PHE A 61 15.87 -11.05 3.76
C PHE A 61 16.91 -11.43 2.69
N SER A 62 16.53 -12.25 1.71
CA SER A 62 17.38 -12.52 0.55
C SER A 62 17.57 -11.28 -0.33
N ALA A 63 16.53 -10.49 -0.52
CA ALA A 63 16.63 -9.22 -1.24
C ALA A 63 17.54 -8.22 -0.50
N ILE A 64 17.41 -8.11 0.82
CA ILE A 64 18.30 -7.29 1.66
C ILE A 64 19.75 -7.74 1.51
N LYS A 65 20.04 -9.05 1.62
CA LYS A 65 21.40 -9.60 1.46
C LYS A 65 21.98 -9.27 0.08
N ASN A 66 21.18 -9.45 -0.96
CA ASN A 66 21.63 -9.18 -2.33
C ASN A 66 22.03 -7.71 -2.52
N LEU A 67 21.22 -6.76 -2.01
CA LEU A 67 21.56 -5.33 -2.07
C LEU A 67 22.77 -4.99 -1.21
N ALA A 68 22.86 -5.54 0.01
CA ALA A 68 23.97 -5.30 0.92
C ALA A 68 25.30 -5.78 0.31
N SER A 69 25.33 -6.90 -0.41
CA SER A 69 26.55 -7.43 -1.06
C SER A 69 27.10 -6.50 -2.15
N LYS A 70 26.30 -5.58 -2.71
CA LYS A 70 26.77 -4.59 -3.69
C LYS A 70 27.66 -3.49 -3.09
N VAL A 71 27.66 -3.37 -1.77
CA VAL A 71 28.36 -2.31 -1.02
C VAL A 71 29.10 -2.90 0.20
N ASP A 72 29.54 -4.13 0.11
CA ASP A 72 30.29 -4.84 1.15
C ASP A 72 29.62 -4.79 2.54
N GLY A 73 28.28 -4.84 2.55
CA GLY A 73 27.49 -4.78 3.77
C GLY A 73 27.40 -3.39 4.43
N ASN A 74 27.92 -2.34 3.82
CA ASN A 74 27.96 -0.99 4.40
C ASN A 74 26.59 -0.30 4.37
N ILE A 75 25.62 -0.89 5.03
CA ILE A 75 24.25 -0.38 5.17
C ILE A 75 24.13 0.31 6.53
N CYS A 76 23.74 1.60 6.51
CA CYS A 76 23.53 2.37 7.73
C CYS A 76 22.08 2.24 8.25
N GLY A 77 21.10 2.04 7.38
CA GLY A 77 19.70 1.96 7.78
C GLY A 77 18.82 1.15 6.85
N ILE A 78 17.78 0.54 7.43
CA ILE A 78 16.73 -0.20 6.73
C ILE A 78 15.37 0.31 7.19
N ALA A 79 14.43 0.54 6.26
CA ALA A 79 13.03 0.80 6.57
C ALA A 79 12.11 0.13 5.53
N MET A 80 10.83 -0.03 5.89
CA MET A 80 9.84 -0.72 5.06
C MET A 80 8.61 0.15 4.84
N ALA A 81 8.18 0.26 3.59
CA ALA A 81 6.82 0.59 3.23
C ALA A 81 6.03 -0.71 3.10
N SER A 82 4.75 -0.70 3.40
CA SER A 82 3.93 -1.91 3.34
C SER A 82 2.55 -1.62 2.81
N ALA A 83 2.06 -2.47 1.91
CA ALA A 83 0.64 -2.49 1.56
C ALA A 83 -0.24 -2.87 2.76
N SER A 84 0.35 -3.40 3.85
CA SER A 84 -0.32 -3.72 5.12
C SER A 84 -1.61 -4.54 4.95
N GLY A 85 -2.46 -4.57 5.99
CA GLY A 85 -3.77 -5.21 5.89
C GLY A 85 -3.74 -6.74 5.85
N ASN A 86 -2.61 -7.37 6.10
CA ASN A 86 -2.48 -8.80 6.33
C ASN A 86 -2.50 -9.11 7.84
N THR A 87 -2.71 -10.38 8.22
CA THR A 87 -2.75 -10.78 9.63
C THR A 87 -1.84 -11.97 9.86
N VAL A 88 -0.93 -11.83 10.80
CA VAL A 88 -0.02 -12.87 11.27
C VAL A 88 -0.34 -13.18 12.73
N VAL A 89 -0.60 -14.44 13.05
CA VAL A 89 -0.81 -14.92 14.42
C VAL A 89 0.30 -15.89 14.78
N CYS A 90 1.06 -15.57 15.82
CA CYS A 90 2.19 -16.36 16.31
C CYS A 90 1.98 -16.81 17.76
N ASP A 91 2.67 -17.85 18.15
CA ASP A 91 2.82 -18.23 19.56
C ASP A 91 3.75 -17.23 20.30
N LYS A 92 3.97 -17.48 21.59
CA LYS A 92 4.86 -16.65 22.44
C LYS A 92 6.33 -16.61 21.98
N ASN A 93 6.76 -17.56 21.15
CA ASN A 93 8.11 -17.66 20.62
C ASN A 93 8.22 -17.09 19.18
N PHE A 94 7.20 -16.36 18.71
CA PHE A 94 7.10 -15.86 17.33
C PHE A 94 7.10 -16.94 16.25
N LYS A 95 6.62 -18.15 16.59
CA LYS A 95 6.36 -19.19 15.60
C LYS A 95 4.93 -19.01 15.06
N PRO A 96 4.73 -18.92 13.73
CA PRO A 96 3.40 -18.80 13.15
C PRO A 96 2.52 -19.99 13.53
N LEU A 97 1.28 -19.73 13.92
CA LEU A 97 0.29 -20.74 14.24
C LEU A 97 -0.50 -21.20 13.00
N ILE A 98 -0.62 -20.30 12.03
CA ILE A 98 -1.29 -20.53 10.73
C ILE A 98 -0.58 -19.72 9.64
N ASP A 99 -0.90 -19.98 8.37
CA ASP A 99 -0.53 -19.09 7.27
C ASP A 99 -1.11 -17.69 7.52
N ALA A 100 -0.35 -16.66 7.18
CA ALA A 100 -0.81 -15.29 7.30
C ALA A 100 -1.99 -15.01 6.37
N TYR A 101 -2.99 -14.27 6.83
CA TYR A 101 -4.12 -13.81 6.00
C TYR A 101 -3.68 -12.67 5.10
N SER A 102 -4.16 -12.66 3.86
CA SER A 102 -3.98 -11.57 2.91
C SER A 102 -5.19 -10.63 2.90
N TRP A 103 -4.98 -9.33 2.72
CA TRP A 103 -6.06 -8.38 2.49
C TRP A 103 -6.82 -8.60 1.16
N THR A 104 -6.30 -9.47 0.28
CA THR A 104 -6.99 -9.86 -0.97
C THR A 104 -8.10 -10.88 -0.75
N ASN A 105 -8.35 -11.29 0.49
CA ASN A 105 -9.50 -12.11 0.85
C ASN A 105 -10.82 -11.45 0.42
N PRO A 106 -11.87 -12.24 0.14
CA PRO A 106 -13.23 -11.71 0.13
C PRO A 106 -13.61 -11.14 1.49
N ALA A 107 -14.67 -10.37 1.53
CA ALA A 107 -15.18 -9.83 2.79
C ALA A 107 -15.69 -10.95 3.71
N PHE A 108 -15.23 -10.98 4.95
CA PHE A 108 -15.71 -11.87 6.02
C PHE A 108 -16.87 -11.20 6.79
N SER A 109 -17.93 -10.86 6.05
CA SER A 109 -19.03 -10.06 6.58
C SER A 109 -19.86 -10.81 7.63
N THR A 110 -20.06 -12.12 7.46
CA THR A 110 -20.82 -12.96 8.41
C THR A 110 -20.11 -13.01 9.75
N GLU A 111 -18.84 -13.38 9.76
CA GLU A 111 -18.03 -13.53 10.96
C GLU A 111 -17.79 -12.17 11.66
N SER A 112 -17.57 -11.12 10.87
CA SER A 112 -17.45 -9.76 11.40
C SER A 112 -18.72 -9.32 12.12
N ASN A 113 -19.90 -9.58 11.55
CA ASN A 113 -21.17 -9.25 12.17
C ASN A 113 -21.48 -10.12 13.39
N GLU A 114 -21.07 -11.38 13.38
CA GLU A 114 -21.20 -12.29 14.53
C GLU A 114 -20.38 -11.80 15.73
N VAL A 115 -19.11 -11.39 15.50
CA VAL A 115 -18.20 -10.98 16.58
C VAL A 115 -18.48 -9.55 17.04
N TYR A 116 -18.63 -8.60 16.09
CA TYR A 116 -18.68 -7.17 16.43
C TYR A 116 -20.10 -6.57 16.40
N GLY A 117 -21.07 -7.28 15.80
CA GLY A 117 -22.29 -6.66 15.32
C GLY A 117 -22.05 -5.83 14.07
N ASN A 118 -23.03 -5.02 13.71
CA ASN A 118 -22.89 -4.12 12.56
C ASN A 118 -22.03 -2.90 12.94
N ILE A 119 -20.77 -2.89 12.50
CA ILE A 119 -19.88 -1.74 12.70
C ILE A 119 -20.28 -0.62 11.72
N ASP A 120 -20.69 0.50 12.24
CA ASP A 120 -20.93 1.71 11.45
C ASP A 120 -19.66 2.22 10.80
N LYS A 121 -19.71 2.54 9.50
CA LYS A 121 -18.52 2.98 8.72
C LYS A 121 -17.89 4.25 9.25
N LYS A 122 -18.71 5.23 9.70
CA LYS A 122 -18.21 6.49 10.25
C LYS A 122 -17.57 6.28 11.62
N TYR A 123 -18.15 5.37 12.43
CA TYR A 123 -17.53 4.97 13.68
C TYR A 123 -16.16 4.36 13.45
N ALA A 124 -16.04 3.36 12.56
CA ALA A 124 -14.75 2.77 12.21
C ALA A 124 -13.75 3.82 11.71
N ALA A 125 -14.18 4.72 10.83
CA ALA A 125 -13.36 5.81 10.32
C ALA A 125 -12.94 6.79 11.43
N SER A 126 -13.81 7.07 12.40
CA SER A 126 -13.45 7.92 13.54
C SER A 126 -12.34 7.31 14.40
N VAL A 127 -12.32 5.97 14.54
CA VAL A 127 -11.29 5.21 15.25
C VAL A 127 -9.99 5.14 14.45
N SER A 128 -10.00 4.50 13.28
CA SER A 128 -8.79 4.14 12.54
C SER A 128 -8.42 5.10 11.41
N GLY A 129 -9.32 5.98 10.98
CA GLY A 129 -9.17 6.82 9.80
C GLY A 129 -9.80 6.22 8.53
N TRP A 130 -10.21 4.95 8.55
CA TRP A 130 -10.80 4.24 7.42
C TRP A 130 -12.18 3.71 7.75
N GLY A 131 -13.14 3.86 6.83
CA GLY A 131 -14.41 3.15 6.90
C GLY A 131 -14.18 1.63 6.87
N TYR A 132 -14.96 0.87 7.63
CA TYR A 132 -14.70 -0.56 7.83
C TYR A 132 -14.75 -1.37 6.53
N LEU A 133 -13.62 -1.99 6.21
CA LEU A 133 -13.43 -2.94 5.11
C LEU A 133 -13.28 -4.35 5.67
N GLN A 134 -14.25 -5.23 5.35
CA GLN A 134 -14.40 -6.55 5.96
C GLN A 134 -13.47 -7.64 5.37
N ASN A 135 -12.38 -7.22 4.75
CA ASN A 135 -11.30 -8.07 4.23
C ASN A 135 -9.93 -7.67 4.79
N PHE A 136 -9.91 -6.94 5.90
CA PHE A 136 -8.71 -6.45 6.59
C PHE A 136 -8.58 -7.10 7.98
N PRO A 137 -7.48 -6.89 8.73
CA PRO A 137 -7.14 -7.62 9.94
C PRO A 137 -8.25 -7.74 10.99
N LEU A 138 -9.05 -6.70 11.20
CA LEU A 138 -10.18 -6.79 12.13
C LEU A 138 -11.15 -7.91 11.74
N ALA A 139 -11.46 -8.04 10.43
CA ALA A 139 -12.32 -9.11 9.92
C ALA A 139 -11.60 -10.47 9.86
N HIS A 140 -10.29 -10.50 9.59
CA HIS A 140 -9.50 -11.72 9.66
C HIS A 140 -9.55 -12.34 11.06
N LEU A 141 -9.41 -11.51 12.09
CA LEU A 141 -9.47 -11.95 13.49
C LEU A 141 -10.87 -12.45 13.87
N ALA A 142 -11.94 -11.84 13.33
CA ALA A 142 -13.30 -12.35 13.49
C ALA A 142 -13.45 -13.72 12.83
N HIS A 143 -12.98 -13.92 11.61
CA HIS A 143 -12.99 -15.20 10.92
C HIS A 143 -12.25 -16.28 11.71
N ILE A 144 -11.05 -15.97 12.23
CA ILE A 144 -10.29 -16.89 13.08
C ILE A 144 -11.06 -17.21 14.37
N LYS A 145 -11.65 -16.19 15.01
CA LYS A 145 -12.42 -16.40 16.25
C LYS A 145 -13.61 -17.32 16.08
N VAL A 146 -14.34 -17.19 14.97
CA VAL A 146 -15.53 -18.01 14.68
C VAL A 146 -15.15 -19.44 14.33
N HIS A 147 -14.17 -19.62 13.44
CA HIS A 147 -13.86 -20.94 12.87
C HIS A 147 -12.83 -21.73 13.67
N GLU A 148 -11.87 -21.06 14.30
CA GLU A 148 -10.80 -21.73 15.06
C GLU A 148 -10.33 -20.89 16.26
N PRO A 149 -11.18 -20.68 17.28
CA PRO A 149 -10.89 -19.83 18.43
C PRO A 149 -9.63 -20.24 19.20
N ALA A 150 -9.25 -21.52 19.15
CA ALA A 150 -8.04 -22.03 19.76
C ALA A 150 -6.75 -21.32 19.26
N ILE A 151 -6.75 -20.81 18.02
CA ILE A 151 -5.63 -20.05 17.48
C ILE A 151 -5.44 -18.75 18.28
N LEU A 152 -6.50 -17.99 18.54
CA LEU A 152 -6.43 -16.75 19.33
C LEU A 152 -6.11 -17.04 20.81
N GLN A 153 -6.63 -18.14 21.38
CA GLN A 153 -6.34 -18.56 22.76
C GLN A 153 -4.86 -18.94 22.96
N ASN A 154 -4.22 -19.49 21.93
CA ASN A 154 -2.82 -19.86 21.94
C ASN A 154 -1.88 -18.77 21.38
N ALA A 155 -2.46 -17.63 20.95
CA ALA A 155 -1.68 -16.53 20.43
C ALA A 155 -0.77 -15.92 21.51
N GLY A 156 0.48 -15.74 21.18
CA GLY A 156 1.44 -14.93 21.94
C GLY A 156 1.67 -13.57 21.32
N LYS A 157 1.47 -13.47 19.98
CA LYS A 157 1.64 -12.25 19.20
C LYS A 157 0.68 -12.20 18.01
N ILE A 158 0.08 -11.04 17.81
CA ILE A 158 -0.80 -10.73 16.67
C ILE A 158 -0.24 -9.48 15.99
N CYS A 159 0.02 -9.56 14.68
CA CYS A 159 0.66 -8.48 13.92
C CYS A 159 0.33 -8.57 12.43
N MET A 160 0.97 -7.74 11.65
CA MET A 160 1.09 -7.89 10.22
C MET A 160 2.51 -8.38 9.84
N SER A 161 2.73 -8.61 8.55
CA SER A 161 4.04 -9.09 8.06
C SER A 161 5.18 -8.14 8.40
N THR A 162 4.93 -6.83 8.39
CA THR A 162 5.95 -5.81 8.69
C THR A 162 6.54 -5.99 10.08
N GLU A 163 5.71 -6.12 11.12
CA GLU A 163 6.15 -6.25 12.51
C GLU A 163 6.85 -7.60 12.74
N TYR A 164 6.40 -8.65 12.05
CA TYR A 164 7.09 -9.95 12.07
C TYR A 164 8.52 -9.82 11.53
N LEU A 165 8.70 -9.15 10.38
CA LEU A 165 10.02 -8.91 9.79
C LEU A 165 10.89 -8.01 10.68
N LEU A 166 10.34 -6.93 11.23
CA LEU A 166 11.03 -6.04 12.16
C LEU A 166 11.54 -6.79 13.38
N TYR A 167 10.71 -7.67 13.96
CA TYR A 167 11.13 -8.51 15.09
C TYR A 167 12.25 -9.46 14.71
N LYS A 168 12.16 -10.14 13.55
CA LYS A 168 13.23 -11.07 13.10
C LYS A 168 14.56 -10.36 12.85
N MET A 169 14.53 -9.09 12.47
CA MET A 169 15.75 -8.30 12.27
C MET A 169 16.35 -7.77 13.57
N THR A 170 15.50 -7.29 14.49
CA THR A 170 15.95 -6.47 15.63
C THR A 170 15.73 -7.11 16.99
N GLY A 171 14.90 -8.14 17.08
CA GLY A 171 14.38 -8.68 18.34
C GLY A 171 13.39 -7.74 19.05
N LYS A 172 13.01 -6.61 18.44
CA LYS A 172 12.07 -5.63 19.00
C LYS A 172 10.71 -5.72 18.32
N TRP A 173 9.67 -5.45 19.08
CA TRP A 173 8.27 -5.60 18.72
C TRP A 173 7.61 -4.23 18.61
N GLY A 174 7.40 -3.73 17.40
CA GLY A 174 6.86 -2.39 17.16
C GLY A 174 6.12 -2.24 15.84
N ILE A 175 5.16 -1.30 15.82
CA ILE A 175 4.39 -0.90 14.65
C ILE A 175 4.32 0.62 14.60
N ASP A 176 4.40 1.23 13.42
CA ASP A 176 4.13 2.65 13.27
C ASP A 176 2.64 2.94 13.05
N ARG A 177 2.23 4.15 13.39
CA ARG A 177 0.83 4.56 13.33
C ARG A 177 0.24 4.57 11.92
N SER A 178 1.04 4.79 10.89
CA SER A 178 0.59 4.76 9.50
C SER A 178 0.34 3.31 9.04
N THR A 179 1.31 2.41 9.27
CA THR A 179 1.15 0.98 8.99
C THR A 179 -0.02 0.37 9.79
N ALA A 180 -0.31 0.88 11.00
CA ALA A 180 -1.39 0.40 11.85
C ALA A 180 -2.80 0.82 11.40
N VAL A 181 -2.96 1.78 10.49
CA VAL A 181 -4.30 2.24 10.04
C VAL A 181 -5.13 1.08 9.48
N PRO A 182 -4.65 0.30 8.49
CA PRO A 182 -5.41 -0.84 7.97
C PRO A 182 -5.50 -2.03 8.93
N PHE A 183 -4.86 -1.98 10.09
CA PHE A 183 -5.06 -2.98 11.13
C PHE A 183 -6.42 -2.83 11.83
N TYR A 184 -7.01 -1.63 11.83
CA TYR A 184 -8.28 -1.24 12.46
C TYR A 184 -8.33 -1.30 13.98
N LEU A 185 -7.32 -1.83 14.64
CA LEU A 185 -7.28 -1.96 16.11
C LEU A 185 -6.69 -0.73 16.81
N LEU A 186 -6.13 0.23 16.06
CA LEU A 186 -5.50 1.43 16.62
C LEU A 186 -6.42 2.65 16.53
N GLU A 187 -6.59 3.35 17.65
CA GLU A 187 -7.19 4.68 17.66
C GLU A 187 -6.22 5.69 17.07
N GLN A 188 -6.56 6.21 15.90
CA GLN A 188 -5.66 7.05 15.12
C GLN A 188 -5.26 8.35 15.83
N LEU A 189 -6.16 8.95 16.63
CA LEU A 189 -5.88 10.19 17.34
C LEU A 189 -5.02 10.00 18.58
N THR A 190 -5.23 8.92 19.32
CA THR A 190 -4.57 8.69 20.62
C THR A 190 -3.31 7.82 20.51
N GLY A 191 -3.19 7.02 19.44
CA GLY A 191 -2.15 6.01 19.30
C GLY A 191 -2.30 4.84 20.28
N LYS A 192 -3.49 4.62 20.81
CA LYS A 192 -3.80 3.51 21.74
C LYS A 192 -4.57 2.42 21.02
N TRP A 193 -4.42 1.19 21.48
CA TRP A 193 -5.24 0.07 21.00
C TRP A 193 -6.69 0.27 21.43
N HIS A 194 -7.62 0.01 20.54
CA HIS A 194 -9.05 0.24 20.73
C HIS A 194 -9.69 -0.88 21.55
N GLU A 195 -9.81 -0.66 22.85
CA GLU A 195 -10.29 -1.65 23.81
C GLU A 195 -11.64 -2.29 23.41
N PRO A 196 -12.66 -1.57 22.87
CA PRO A 196 -13.93 -2.21 22.51
C PRO A 196 -13.81 -3.33 21.46
N TYR A 197 -12.87 -3.21 20.50
CA TYR A 197 -12.62 -4.29 19.54
C TYR A 197 -11.85 -5.45 20.17
N LEU A 198 -10.90 -5.14 21.07
CA LEU A 198 -10.13 -6.19 21.77
C LEU A 198 -11.03 -7.03 22.71
N GLU A 199 -11.96 -6.38 23.42
CA GLU A 199 -12.95 -7.07 24.25
C GLU A 199 -13.83 -8.02 23.43
N LYS A 200 -14.31 -7.59 22.26
CA LYS A 200 -15.08 -8.44 21.35
C LYS A 200 -14.29 -9.62 20.82
N LEU A 201 -12.99 -9.46 20.61
CA LEU A 201 -12.07 -10.52 20.19
C LEU A 201 -11.63 -11.41 21.36
N GLU A 202 -11.82 -10.98 22.61
CA GLU A 202 -11.29 -11.64 23.82
C GLU A 202 -9.77 -11.76 23.80
N ILE A 203 -9.08 -10.74 23.30
CA ILE A 203 -7.62 -10.68 23.24
C ILE A 203 -7.07 -9.56 24.12
N CYS A 204 -5.89 -9.82 24.72
CA CYS A 204 -5.19 -8.82 25.50
C CYS A 204 -4.36 -7.92 24.57
N LYS A 205 -4.28 -6.62 24.85
CA LYS A 205 -3.42 -5.67 24.13
C LYS A 205 -1.95 -6.03 24.15
N ASP A 206 -1.47 -6.82 25.12
CA ASP A 206 -0.08 -7.28 25.21
C ASP A 206 0.29 -8.25 24.08
N LEU A 207 -0.71 -8.76 23.35
CA LEU A 207 -0.51 -9.53 22.11
C LEU A 207 -0.22 -8.64 20.90
N LEU A 208 -0.36 -7.32 21.02
CA LEU A 208 -0.19 -6.35 19.94
C LEU A 208 1.14 -5.60 20.08
N PRO A 209 1.70 -5.08 18.96
CA PRO A 209 3.01 -4.40 18.99
C PRO A 209 2.98 -3.10 19.81
N THR A 210 4.16 -2.67 20.27
CA THR A 210 4.32 -1.30 20.79
C THR A 210 4.17 -0.30 19.65
N VAL A 211 3.37 0.75 19.88
CA VAL A 211 3.08 1.78 18.87
C VAL A 211 4.13 2.87 18.88
N TYR A 212 4.60 3.22 17.71
CA TYR A 212 5.61 4.26 17.44
C TYR A 212 5.10 5.24 16.39
N GLU A 213 5.84 6.33 16.17
CA GLU A 213 5.61 7.20 15.03
C GLU A 213 6.35 6.67 13.78
N SER A 214 5.81 6.96 12.60
CA SER A 214 6.50 6.66 11.35
C SER A 214 7.84 7.39 11.27
N GLY A 215 8.92 6.65 11.01
CA GLY A 215 10.29 7.16 10.99
C GLY A 215 11.04 7.05 12.31
N ASP A 216 10.42 6.62 13.40
CA ASP A 216 11.12 6.36 14.66
C ASP A 216 12.15 5.23 14.49
N GLU A 217 13.27 5.34 15.19
CA GLU A 217 14.27 4.28 15.28
C GLU A 217 13.72 3.13 16.13
N LEU A 218 13.63 1.94 15.55
CA LEU A 218 13.30 0.73 16.31
C LEU A 218 14.52 0.18 17.02
N GLY A 219 15.70 0.26 16.41
CA GLY A 219 16.98 -0.14 16.98
C GLY A 219 17.93 -0.75 15.97
N PHE A 220 19.00 -1.34 16.45
CA PHE A 220 19.98 -2.03 15.62
C PHE A 220 19.48 -3.44 15.23
N ILE A 221 19.96 -3.93 14.09
CA ILE A 221 19.82 -5.35 13.77
C ILE A 221 20.57 -6.21 14.81
N THR A 222 20.07 -7.44 15.01
CA THR A 222 20.75 -8.39 15.92
C THR A 222 22.08 -8.83 15.32
N LYS A 223 23.02 -9.25 16.17
CA LYS A 223 24.31 -9.80 15.73
C LYS A 223 24.13 -11.05 14.86
N GLU A 224 23.11 -11.86 15.17
CA GLU A 224 22.75 -13.05 14.38
C GLU A 224 22.30 -12.66 12.98
N PHE A 225 21.39 -11.68 12.87
CA PHE A 225 20.91 -11.18 11.58
C PHE A 225 22.06 -10.55 10.78
N ALA A 226 22.88 -9.71 11.40
CA ALA A 226 24.03 -9.08 10.77
C ALA A 226 25.00 -10.11 10.17
N SER A 227 25.35 -11.14 10.94
CA SER A 227 26.23 -12.23 10.50
C SER A 227 25.62 -13.06 9.36
N LYS A 228 24.34 -13.45 9.50
CA LYS A 228 23.65 -14.30 8.52
C LYS A 228 23.49 -13.62 7.15
N TYR A 229 23.23 -12.31 7.15
CA TYR A 229 22.96 -11.55 5.94
C TYR A 229 24.11 -10.64 5.50
N GLU A 230 25.28 -10.74 6.18
CA GLU A 230 26.50 -10.03 5.82
C GLU A 230 26.34 -8.49 5.81
N ILE A 231 25.67 -7.96 6.83
CA ILE A 231 25.37 -6.53 6.99
C ILE A 231 26.16 -5.98 8.18
N ASN A 232 26.57 -4.71 8.08
CA ASN A 232 27.19 -4.00 9.19
C ASN A 232 26.31 -4.11 10.46
N PRO A 233 26.83 -4.62 11.59
CA PRO A 233 26.05 -4.79 12.82
C PRO A 233 25.55 -3.47 13.43
N ASN A 234 26.09 -2.33 12.99
CA ASN A 234 25.64 -1.00 13.39
C ASN A 234 24.50 -0.48 12.48
N CYS A 235 23.98 -1.31 11.59
CA CYS A 235 22.82 -0.96 10.78
C CYS A 235 21.59 -0.79 11.67
N LYS A 236 20.92 0.35 11.54
CA LYS A 236 19.67 0.66 12.25
C LYS A 236 18.45 0.28 11.45
N VAL A 237 17.40 -0.07 12.14
CA VAL A 237 16.08 -0.31 11.54
C VAL A 237 15.13 0.79 11.98
N TYR A 238 14.46 1.39 11.01
CA TYR A 238 13.49 2.46 11.24
C TYR A 238 12.09 1.97 10.87
N LEU A 239 11.11 2.44 11.60
CA LEU A 239 9.71 2.25 11.26
C LEU A 239 9.38 3.05 10.00
N GLY A 240 8.69 2.42 9.08
CA GLY A 240 8.32 3.04 7.81
C GLY A 240 6.97 3.72 7.85
N SER A 241 6.13 3.35 6.92
CA SER A 241 4.74 3.79 6.82
C SER A 241 3.96 2.87 5.87
N PHE A 242 2.66 3.06 5.78
CA PHE A 242 1.86 2.52 4.69
C PHE A 242 2.45 2.95 3.32
N ASP A 243 2.21 2.17 2.26
CA ASP A 243 2.87 2.32 0.95
C ASP A 243 2.61 3.68 0.28
N HIS A 244 1.36 4.17 0.28
CA HIS A 244 1.02 5.45 -0.33
C HIS A 244 1.66 6.65 0.35
N PRO A 245 1.64 6.80 1.70
CA PRO A 245 2.44 7.80 2.40
C PRO A 245 3.93 7.73 2.07
N SER A 246 4.49 6.51 1.99
CA SER A 246 5.88 6.33 1.61
C SER A 246 6.15 6.80 0.18
N GLY A 247 5.25 6.47 -0.76
CA GLY A 247 5.30 6.97 -2.14
C GLY A 247 5.22 8.50 -2.24
N ALA A 248 4.40 9.12 -1.40
CA ALA A 248 4.30 10.58 -1.33
C ALA A 248 5.62 11.22 -0.85
N ILE A 249 6.27 10.63 0.15
CA ILE A 249 7.61 11.06 0.61
C ILE A 249 8.65 10.91 -0.49
N ALA A 250 8.63 9.78 -1.22
CA ALA A 250 9.54 9.56 -2.34
C ALA A 250 9.47 10.67 -3.38
N ASN A 251 8.25 11.12 -3.66
CA ASN A 251 7.95 12.12 -4.70
C ASN A 251 7.80 13.55 -4.17
N SER A 252 8.13 13.78 -2.89
CA SER A 252 8.06 15.11 -2.26
C SER A 252 6.67 15.75 -2.35
N VAL A 253 5.61 14.93 -2.13
CA VAL A 253 4.22 15.39 -1.96
C VAL A 253 3.97 15.53 -0.47
N LEU A 254 4.29 16.70 0.08
CA LEU A 254 4.41 16.92 1.53
C LEU A 254 3.57 18.11 2.04
N SER A 255 2.83 18.78 1.17
CA SER A 255 2.10 20.00 1.50
C SER A 255 0.68 19.95 0.93
N GLU A 256 -0.27 20.69 1.54
CA GLU A 256 -1.59 20.88 0.94
C GLU A 256 -1.46 21.50 -0.46
N GLY A 257 -2.38 21.15 -1.33
CA GLY A 257 -2.37 21.57 -2.73
C GLY A 257 -1.51 20.71 -3.65
N GLU A 258 -0.73 19.76 -3.12
CA GLU A 258 0.02 18.76 -3.88
C GLU A 258 -0.75 17.44 -3.93
N LEU A 259 -0.72 16.75 -5.08
CA LEU A 259 -1.37 15.47 -5.30
C LEU A 259 -0.42 14.48 -5.94
N LEU A 260 -0.31 13.28 -5.37
CA LEU A 260 0.28 12.11 -6.00
C LEU A 260 -0.83 11.25 -6.62
N LEU A 261 -0.81 11.09 -7.94
CA LEU A 261 -1.63 10.14 -8.68
C LEU A 261 -0.82 8.88 -8.94
N SER A 262 -1.10 7.81 -8.21
CA SER A 262 -0.47 6.50 -8.38
C SER A 262 -1.35 5.62 -9.28
N CYS A 263 -0.90 5.37 -10.52
CA CYS A 263 -1.63 4.61 -11.53
C CYS A 263 -1.19 3.13 -11.53
N GLY A 264 -1.57 2.40 -10.49
CA GLY A 264 -1.42 0.95 -10.38
C GLY A 264 -2.67 0.20 -10.84
N THR A 265 -2.95 -0.99 -10.29
CA THR A 265 -4.20 -1.75 -10.53
C THR A 265 -5.45 -0.91 -10.28
N SER A 266 -5.46 -0.20 -9.14
CA SER A 266 -6.35 0.93 -8.89
C SER A 266 -5.57 2.23 -9.07
N TRP A 267 -6.25 3.31 -9.46
CA TRP A 267 -5.63 4.62 -9.39
C TRP A 267 -5.93 5.22 -8.03
N VAL A 268 -4.89 5.68 -7.35
CA VAL A 268 -5.01 6.27 -6.02
C VAL A 268 -4.52 7.71 -6.06
N LEU A 269 -5.38 8.60 -5.62
CA LEU A 269 -5.09 10.00 -5.36
C LEU A 269 -4.68 10.09 -3.89
N PHE A 270 -3.40 10.36 -3.63
CA PHE A 270 -2.90 10.64 -2.29
C PHE A 270 -2.55 12.12 -2.16
N PHE A 271 -3.01 12.76 -1.09
CA PHE A 271 -2.70 14.16 -0.85
C PHE A 271 -2.64 14.49 0.65
N PRO A 272 -1.71 15.39 1.06
CA PRO A 272 -1.67 15.90 2.43
C PRO A 272 -2.83 16.85 2.69
N TYR A 273 -3.45 16.76 3.87
CA TYR A 273 -4.58 17.60 4.26
C TYR A 273 -4.63 17.85 5.78
N LEU A 274 -5.01 19.06 6.20
CA LEU A 274 -5.02 19.46 7.63
C LEU A 274 -6.27 19.00 8.38
N ASN A 275 -7.44 19.04 7.74
CA ASN A 275 -8.72 18.81 8.41
C ASN A 275 -9.13 17.34 8.38
N ARG A 276 -8.66 16.55 9.36
CA ARG A 276 -9.02 15.13 9.49
C ARG A 276 -10.54 14.92 9.59
N GLN A 277 -11.24 15.76 10.35
CA GLN A 277 -12.68 15.54 10.57
C GLN A 277 -13.44 15.64 9.24
N GLN A 278 -13.09 16.58 8.37
CA GLN A 278 -13.69 16.70 7.05
C GLN A 278 -13.45 15.46 6.19
N LEU A 279 -12.25 14.84 6.27
CA LEU A 279 -11.97 13.58 5.58
C LEU A 279 -12.90 12.46 6.07
N ILE A 280 -13.05 12.31 7.39
CA ILE A 280 -13.90 11.29 8.00
C ILE A 280 -15.38 11.50 7.63
N ASP A 281 -15.87 12.74 7.70
CA ASP A 281 -17.28 13.08 7.42
C ASP A 281 -17.67 12.79 5.97
N ASN A 282 -16.68 12.85 5.06
CA ASN A 282 -16.86 12.59 3.62
C ASN A 282 -16.35 11.20 3.17
N GLU A 283 -16.12 10.29 4.12
CA GLU A 283 -15.66 8.91 3.87
C GLU A 283 -14.35 8.84 3.03
N ILE A 284 -13.49 9.85 3.15
CA ILE A 284 -12.16 9.86 2.53
C ILE A 284 -11.20 9.14 3.48
N LEU A 285 -10.47 8.15 2.96
CA LEU A 285 -9.50 7.41 3.75
C LEU A 285 -8.42 8.34 4.29
N CYS A 286 -8.13 8.23 5.59
CA CYS A 286 -7.23 9.11 6.31
C CYS A 286 -6.09 8.31 6.96
N ASP A 287 -4.84 8.67 6.63
CA ASP A 287 -3.61 8.13 7.21
C ASP A 287 -2.98 9.16 8.16
N THR A 288 -2.20 8.70 9.13
CA THR A 288 -1.50 9.60 10.06
C THR A 288 -0.42 10.43 9.38
N PHE A 289 0.19 9.93 8.32
CA PHE A 289 1.20 10.58 7.48
C PHE A 289 2.20 11.45 8.26
N LEU A 290 2.05 12.79 8.20
CA LEU A 290 2.88 13.76 8.92
C LEU A 290 2.16 14.40 10.11
N SER A 291 1.03 13.83 10.57
CA SER A 291 0.14 14.44 11.54
C SER A 291 0.84 14.90 12.83
N LYS A 292 1.77 14.12 13.37
CA LYS A 292 2.51 14.49 14.57
C LYS A 292 3.58 15.57 14.32
N GLN A 293 4.25 15.51 13.15
CA GLN A 293 5.38 16.40 12.85
C GLN A 293 4.93 17.75 12.29
N LYS A 294 3.92 17.76 11.40
CA LYS A 294 3.47 18.93 10.65
C LYS A 294 1.96 19.18 10.73
N GLY A 295 1.21 18.35 11.45
CA GLY A 295 -0.24 18.42 11.52
C GLY A 295 -0.97 17.95 10.28
N LEU A 296 -0.25 17.42 9.26
CA LEU A 296 -0.84 16.96 8.01
C LEU A 296 -1.21 15.48 8.08
N TRP A 297 -2.43 15.17 7.67
CA TRP A 297 -2.94 13.83 7.43
C TRP A 297 -2.75 13.44 5.98
N GLY A 298 -2.61 12.16 5.69
CA GLY A 298 -2.62 11.63 4.33
C GLY A 298 -4.04 11.26 3.93
N ALA A 299 -4.60 11.94 2.94
CA ALA A 299 -5.90 11.63 2.40
C ALA A 299 -5.76 10.72 1.17
N MET A 300 -6.67 9.76 1.00
CA MET A 300 -6.66 8.84 -0.12
C MET A 300 -8.05 8.66 -0.73
N VAL A 301 -8.14 8.84 -2.05
CA VAL A 301 -9.32 8.54 -2.86
C VAL A 301 -8.91 7.61 -3.98
N SER A 302 -9.67 6.55 -4.23
CA SER A 302 -9.32 5.58 -5.27
C SER A 302 -10.34 5.51 -6.39
N ILE A 303 -9.85 5.16 -7.60
CA ILE A 303 -10.64 4.64 -8.71
C ILE A 303 -10.31 3.14 -8.78
N ALA A 304 -11.15 2.36 -8.12
CA ALA A 304 -10.87 0.94 -7.88
C ALA A 304 -10.79 0.13 -9.17
N GLN A 305 -9.76 -0.72 -9.27
CA GLN A 305 -9.56 -1.69 -10.35
C GLN A 305 -9.57 -1.10 -11.77
N ILE A 306 -9.36 0.19 -11.94
CA ILE A 306 -9.48 0.86 -13.25
C ILE A 306 -8.53 0.25 -14.29
N SER A 307 -7.27 -0.03 -13.92
CA SER A 307 -6.31 -0.58 -14.89
C SER A 307 -6.65 -2.03 -15.29
N SER A 308 -7.07 -2.87 -14.37
CA SER A 308 -7.49 -4.25 -14.69
C SER A 308 -8.75 -4.29 -15.55
N LYS A 309 -9.65 -3.34 -15.37
CA LYS A 309 -10.85 -3.20 -16.22
C LYS A 309 -10.50 -2.67 -17.63
N ILE A 310 -9.59 -1.70 -17.71
CA ILE A 310 -9.02 -1.25 -18.99
C ILE A 310 -8.34 -2.41 -19.71
N ASP A 311 -7.52 -3.19 -19.02
CA ASP A 311 -6.85 -4.38 -19.57
C ASP A 311 -7.86 -5.38 -20.16
N LYS A 312 -8.97 -5.63 -19.45
CA LYS A 312 -10.03 -6.52 -19.93
C LYS A 312 -10.69 -6.00 -21.23
N ILE A 313 -10.94 -4.69 -21.31
CA ILE A 313 -11.48 -4.09 -22.55
C ILE A 313 -10.47 -4.21 -23.69
N ILE A 314 -9.18 -3.95 -23.44
CA ILE A 314 -8.11 -4.09 -24.43
C ILE A 314 -8.02 -5.51 -24.93
N GLU A 315 -8.02 -6.51 -24.03
CA GLU A 315 -7.94 -7.93 -24.39
C GLU A 315 -9.13 -8.39 -25.23
N ASN A 316 -10.32 -7.88 -24.95
CA ASN A 316 -11.54 -8.28 -25.66
C ASN A 316 -11.69 -7.58 -27.03
N ASN A 317 -11.21 -6.35 -27.19
CA ASN A 317 -11.52 -5.51 -28.35
C ASN A 317 -10.29 -5.12 -29.19
N ILE A 318 -9.07 -5.18 -28.65
CA ILE A 318 -7.86 -4.77 -29.35
C ILE A 318 -6.94 -5.96 -29.61
N SER A 319 -6.36 -6.52 -28.55
CA SER A 319 -5.47 -7.69 -28.63
C SER A 319 -5.20 -8.29 -27.26
N LYS A 320 -5.02 -9.62 -27.21
CA LYS A 320 -4.50 -10.33 -26.02
C LYS A 320 -2.97 -10.34 -25.99
N GLU A 321 -2.35 -10.37 -27.19
CA GLU A 321 -0.90 -10.34 -27.37
C GLU A 321 -0.44 -8.91 -27.61
N ASP A 322 0.76 -8.55 -27.13
CA ASP A 322 1.33 -7.20 -27.28
C ASP A 322 0.37 -6.06 -26.87
N LYS A 323 -0.57 -6.34 -25.94
CA LYS A 323 -1.71 -5.48 -25.63
C LYS A 323 -1.33 -4.03 -25.36
N ILE A 324 -0.31 -3.78 -24.54
CA ILE A 324 0.11 -2.41 -24.17
C ILE A 324 0.75 -1.67 -25.36
N LYS A 325 1.55 -2.37 -26.14
CA LYS A 325 2.17 -1.81 -27.35
C LYS A 325 1.10 -1.38 -28.35
N LEU A 326 0.20 -2.30 -28.70
CA LEU A 326 -0.88 -2.05 -29.67
C LEU A 326 -1.85 -1.00 -29.17
N PHE A 327 -2.20 -1.00 -27.89
CA PHE A 327 -3.03 0.02 -27.28
C PHE A 327 -2.43 1.43 -27.48
N ASN A 328 -1.15 1.61 -27.19
CA ASN A 328 -0.45 2.87 -27.40
C ASN A 328 -0.36 3.25 -28.89
N GLU A 329 -0.05 2.30 -29.78
CA GLU A 329 0.01 2.54 -31.22
C GLU A 329 -1.33 2.98 -31.81
N TYR A 330 -2.42 2.32 -31.42
CA TYR A 330 -3.77 2.67 -31.89
C TYR A 330 -4.25 4.00 -31.35
N SER A 331 -4.01 4.27 -30.06
CA SER A 331 -4.42 5.54 -29.46
C SER A 331 -3.79 6.78 -30.10
N LEU A 332 -2.58 6.65 -30.64
CA LEU A 332 -1.88 7.71 -31.38
C LEU A 332 -2.49 7.99 -32.75
N LYS A 333 -3.20 7.03 -33.36
CA LYS A 333 -3.81 7.16 -34.67
C LYS A 333 -5.22 7.76 -34.62
N ALA A 334 -5.85 7.76 -33.46
CA ALA A 334 -7.20 8.31 -33.28
C ALA A 334 -7.17 9.82 -33.00
N GLU A 335 -8.13 10.51 -33.54
CA GLU A 335 -8.35 11.92 -33.23
C GLU A 335 -8.94 12.10 -31.82
N LYS A 336 -8.78 13.32 -31.29
CA LYS A 336 -9.42 13.73 -30.03
C LYS A 336 -10.92 13.51 -30.10
N GLY A 337 -11.50 12.93 -29.04
CA GLY A 337 -12.93 12.60 -28.97
C GLY A 337 -13.28 11.25 -29.56
N ALA A 338 -12.28 10.45 -30.02
CA ALA A 338 -12.42 9.04 -30.43
C ALA A 338 -13.60 8.77 -31.39
N GLY A 339 -13.83 9.67 -32.37
CA GLY A 339 -14.97 9.58 -33.29
C GLY A 339 -16.34 9.63 -32.59
N GLY A 340 -16.45 10.23 -31.43
CA GLY A 340 -17.65 10.30 -30.61
C GLY A 340 -17.88 9.14 -29.66
N LEU A 341 -17.00 8.12 -29.67
CA LEU A 341 -17.06 7.00 -28.73
C LEU A 341 -16.68 7.46 -27.32
N LYS A 342 -17.54 7.17 -26.35
CA LYS A 342 -17.28 7.40 -24.92
C LYS A 342 -17.30 6.07 -24.19
N ILE A 343 -16.25 5.80 -23.42
CA ILE A 343 -16.13 4.60 -22.59
C ILE A 343 -15.87 5.03 -21.15
N ASN A 344 -16.69 4.54 -20.22
CA ASN A 344 -16.36 4.59 -18.81
C ASN A 344 -15.65 3.27 -18.46
N PRO A 345 -14.32 3.25 -18.25
CA PRO A 345 -13.58 1.98 -18.05
C PRO A 345 -14.09 1.16 -16.87
N VAL A 346 -14.66 1.81 -15.86
CA VAL A 346 -15.13 1.14 -14.63
C VAL A 346 -16.54 0.53 -14.81
N LEU A 347 -17.41 1.17 -15.56
CA LEU A 347 -18.80 0.73 -15.75
C LEU A 347 -18.98 -0.14 -17.00
N ASP A 348 -18.18 0.10 -18.03
CA ASP A 348 -18.36 -0.48 -19.36
C ASP A 348 -17.43 -1.66 -19.66
N PHE A 349 -16.69 -2.16 -18.67
CA PHE A 349 -15.61 -3.14 -18.86
C PHE A 349 -16.07 -4.52 -19.39
N GLU A 350 -17.38 -4.80 -19.38
CA GLU A 350 -17.98 -6.03 -19.93
C GLU A 350 -18.70 -5.77 -21.28
N LYS A 351 -18.77 -4.52 -21.75
CA LYS A 351 -19.43 -4.18 -23.01
C LYS A 351 -18.58 -4.60 -24.21
N ASP A 352 -19.26 -4.96 -25.29
CA ASP A 352 -18.66 -5.20 -26.61
C ASP A 352 -18.53 -3.90 -27.39
N PHE A 353 -17.32 -3.61 -27.83
CA PHE A 353 -16.99 -2.44 -28.66
C PHE A 353 -16.53 -2.83 -30.07
N SER A 354 -16.71 -4.09 -30.51
CA SER A 354 -16.23 -4.62 -31.80
C SER A 354 -16.74 -3.86 -33.02
N SER A 355 -17.82 -3.10 -32.90
CA SER A 355 -18.36 -2.23 -33.96
C SER A 355 -17.57 -0.93 -34.18
N TYR A 356 -16.64 -0.61 -33.29
CA TYR A 356 -15.79 0.58 -33.39
C TYR A 356 -14.37 0.21 -33.84
N SER A 357 -13.64 1.18 -34.40
CA SER A 357 -12.25 0.97 -34.74
C SER A 357 -11.38 0.81 -33.47
N LYS A 358 -10.32 0.03 -33.55
CA LYS A 358 -9.39 -0.19 -32.43
C LYS A 358 -8.74 1.11 -31.96
N GLU A 359 -8.50 2.02 -32.90
CA GLU A 359 -7.99 3.37 -32.65
C GLU A 359 -8.94 4.17 -31.75
N ASN A 360 -10.21 4.18 -32.11
CA ASN A 360 -11.24 4.91 -31.33
C ASN A 360 -11.44 4.27 -29.96
N ILE A 361 -11.42 2.94 -29.84
CA ILE A 361 -11.51 2.24 -28.55
C ILE A 361 -10.33 2.62 -27.65
N ALA A 362 -9.09 2.54 -28.17
CA ALA A 362 -7.90 2.87 -27.40
C ALA A 362 -7.92 4.33 -26.91
N ARG A 363 -8.30 5.26 -27.77
CA ARG A 363 -8.41 6.67 -27.45
C ARG A 363 -9.52 6.95 -26.43
N ALA A 364 -10.70 6.36 -26.62
CA ALA A 364 -11.84 6.51 -25.71
C ALA A 364 -11.54 5.99 -24.30
N LEU A 365 -10.74 4.93 -24.18
CA LEU A 365 -10.29 4.41 -22.88
C LEU A 365 -9.38 5.40 -22.15
N MET A 366 -8.40 6.02 -22.83
CA MET A 366 -7.53 7.03 -22.24
C MET A 366 -8.33 8.26 -21.78
N GLU A 367 -9.25 8.74 -22.64
CA GLU A 367 -10.11 9.88 -22.35
C GLU A 367 -11.12 9.57 -21.23
N GLY A 368 -11.67 8.35 -21.21
CA GLY A 368 -12.58 7.90 -20.17
C GLY A 368 -11.90 7.81 -18.79
N ALA A 369 -10.67 7.29 -18.74
CA ALA A 369 -9.88 7.26 -17.50
C ALA A 369 -9.57 8.67 -16.99
N ALA A 370 -9.22 9.60 -17.89
CA ALA A 370 -8.98 11.00 -17.54
C ALA A 370 -10.24 11.70 -17.03
N ASN A 371 -11.42 11.37 -17.61
CA ASN A 371 -12.69 11.90 -17.13
C ASN A 371 -13.06 11.38 -15.73
N LEU A 372 -12.83 10.10 -15.44
CA LEU A 372 -13.02 9.56 -14.09
C LEU A 372 -12.11 10.24 -13.06
N LEU A 373 -10.86 10.53 -13.44
CA LEU A 373 -9.98 11.32 -12.57
C LEU A 373 -10.53 12.73 -12.35
N LYS A 374 -11.00 13.38 -13.42
CA LYS A 374 -11.61 14.72 -13.32
C LYS A 374 -12.83 14.71 -12.39
N GLU A 375 -13.72 13.72 -12.51
CA GLU A 375 -14.88 13.58 -11.61
C GLU A 375 -14.47 13.49 -10.14
N LYS A 376 -13.37 12.78 -9.83
CA LYS A 376 -12.84 12.71 -8.46
C LYS A 376 -12.29 14.07 -7.98
N LEU A 377 -11.59 14.79 -8.85
CA LEU A 377 -11.08 16.12 -8.52
C LEU A 377 -12.20 17.15 -8.37
N ASP A 378 -13.20 17.10 -9.25
CA ASP A 378 -14.39 17.97 -9.16
C ASP A 378 -15.16 17.70 -7.85
N TYR A 379 -15.32 16.43 -7.43
CA TYR A 379 -15.89 16.09 -6.13
C TYR A 379 -15.09 16.69 -4.98
N LEU A 380 -13.76 16.53 -4.98
CA LEU A 380 -12.90 17.10 -3.93
C LEU A 380 -12.98 18.63 -3.90
N SER A 381 -13.10 19.28 -5.05
CA SER A 381 -13.31 20.73 -5.15
C SER A 381 -14.64 21.18 -4.52
N THR A 382 -15.69 20.36 -4.56
CA THR A 382 -16.96 20.67 -3.81
C THR A 382 -16.77 20.67 -2.30
N LEU A 383 -15.69 20.10 -1.82
CA LEU A 383 -15.28 20.06 -0.40
C LEU A 383 -14.20 21.10 -0.07
N ASP A 384 -13.97 22.08 -0.94
CA ASP A 384 -12.89 23.07 -0.83
C ASP A 384 -11.48 22.44 -0.76
N ILE A 385 -11.30 21.23 -1.33
CA ILE A 385 -10.01 20.55 -1.45
C ILE A 385 -9.47 20.77 -2.86
N GLU A 386 -8.49 21.66 -2.98
CA GLU A 386 -7.94 22.10 -4.26
C GLU A 386 -6.47 21.68 -4.44
N PHE A 387 -6.08 21.45 -5.69
CA PHE A 387 -4.72 21.06 -6.07
C PHE A 387 -4.09 22.03 -7.05
N ASN A 388 -2.84 22.40 -6.83
CA ASN A 388 -2.05 23.26 -7.71
C ASN A 388 -1.38 22.46 -8.83
N SER A 389 -1.00 21.20 -8.54
CA SER A 389 -0.30 20.32 -9.47
C SER A 389 -0.54 18.85 -9.12
N VAL A 390 -0.34 17.98 -10.09
CA VAL A 390 -0.43 16.53 -9.95
C VAL A 390 0.92 15.91 -10.29
N LYS A 391 1.49 15.12 -9.38
CA LYS A 391 2.62 14.23 -9.65
C LYS A 391 2.07 12.86 -10.00
N MET A 392 2.38 12.36 -11.21
CA MET A 392 1.80 11.15 -11.77
C MET A 392 2.85 10.05 -11.90
N ALA A 393 2.57 8.87 -11.34
CA ALA A 393 3.40 7.68 -11.41
C ALA A 393 2.60 6.46 -11.89
N GLY A 394 3.31 5.42 -12.37
CA GLY A 394 2.71 4.15 -12.78
C GLY A 394 2.62 3.95 -14.29
N GLY A 395 1.96 2.87 -14.73
CA GLY A 395 1.91 2.47 -16.16
C GLY A 395 1.50 3.58 -17.11
N PRO A 396 0.37 4.25 -16.93
CA PRO A 396 -0.10 5.35 -17.79
C PRO A 396 0.87 6.52 -17.92
N SER A 397 1.74 6.77 -16.94
CA SER A 397 2.74 7.84 -17.01
C SER A 397 3.85 7.60 -18.05
N GLN A 398 3.96 6.36 -18.55
CA GLN A 398 4.89 6.01 -19.63
C GLN A 398 4.40 6.44 -21.03
N SER A 399 3.14 6.82 -21.18
CA SER A 399 2.55 7.28 -22.42
C SER A 399 2.40 8.80 -22.41
N ASN A 400 3.22 9.50 -23.21
CA ASN A 400 3.13 10.95 -23.34
C ASN A 400 1.71 11.41 -23.74
N LEU A 401 1.07 10.67 -24.66
CA LEU A 401 -0.30 10.97 -25.09
C LEU A 401 -1.27 10.89 -23.91
N TRP A 402 -1.17 9.85 -23.06
CA TRP A 402 -2.07 9.70 -21.92
C TRP A 402 -1.86 10.80 -20.87
N VAL A 403 -0.59 11.15 -20.60
CA VAL A 403 -0.24 12.28 -19.72
C VAL A 403 -0.84 13.60 -20.27
N ASP A 404 -0.75 13.83 -21.58
CA ASP A 404 -1.31 15.04 -22.21
C ASP A 404 -2.85 15.06 -22.15
N ILE A 405 -3.50 13.90 -22.37
CA ILE A 405 -4.95 13.77 -22.22
C ILE A 405 -5.37 14.11 -20.79
N ILE A 406 -4.69 13.54 -19.78
CA ILE A 406 -4.97 13.82 -18.38
C ILE A 406 -4.76 15.30 -18.09
N ARG A 407 -3.61 15.87 -18.43
CA ARG A 407 -3.28 17.30 -18.22
C ARG A 407 -4.35 18.22 -18.80
N TYR A 408 -4.74 17.96 -20.03
CA TYR A 408 -5.79 18.74 -20.71
C TYR A 408 -7.16 18.58 -20.04
N THR A 409 -7.55 17.34 -19.66
CA THR A 409 -8.87 17.04 -19.10
C THR A 409 -9.06 17.64 -17.72
N ILE A 410 -8.05 17.54 -16.85
CA ILE A 410 -8.13 18.09 -15.49
C ILE A 410 -7.75 19.56 -15.40
N ASN A 411 -7.20 20.14 -16.49
CA ASN A 411 -6.74 21.53 -16.57
C ASN A 411 -5.78 21.93 -15.42
N LYS A 412 -4.83 21.04 -15.09
CA LYS A 412 -3.80 21.28 -14.06
C LYS A 412 -2.43 20.80 -14.56
N PRO A 413 -1.32 21.37 -14.09
CA PRO A 413 0.02 20.85 -14.37
C PRO A 413 0.14 19.40 -13.92
N VAL A 414 0.68 18.54 -14.79
CA VAL A 414 0.99 17.14 -14.48
C VAL A 414 2.48 16.93 -14.69
N GLU A 415 3.18 16.58 -13.63
CA GLU A 415 4.57 16.17 -13.61
C GLU A 415 4.67 14.65 -13.57
N VAL A 416 5.35 14.05 -14.53
CA VAL A 416 5.65 12.60 -14.47
C VAL A 416 6.78 12.38 -13.49
N VAL A 417 6.50 11.58 -12.47
CA VAL A 417 7.51 11.16 -11.50
C VAL A 417 7.88 9.71 -11.74
N TYR A 418 9.18 9.46 -11.81
CA TYR A 418 9.70 8.12 -12.06
C TYR A 418 9.75 7.34 -10.75
N GLY A 419 9.03 6.22 -10.70
CA GLY A 419 9.14 5.36 -9.54
C GLY A 419 8.20 4.17 -9.57
N VAL A 420 8.64 3.09 -10.25
CA VAL A 420 8.03 1.76 -10.08
C VAL A 420 8.13 1.33 -8.60
N ASP A 421 9.12 1.89 -7.86
CA ASP A 421 9.49 1.50 -6.50
C ASP A 421 9.34 2.65 -5.50
N SER A 422 8.35 3.54 -5.71
CA SER A 422 8.19 4.75 -4.89
C SER A 422 8.01 4.46 -3.39
N GLY A 423 7.31 3.38 -3.02
CA GLY A 423 7.21 2.92 -1.64
C GLY A 423 8.58 2.61 -1.03
N ALA A 424 9.39 1.80 -1.73
CA ALA A 424 10.74 1.46 -1.29
C ALA A 424 11.67 2.68 -1.24
N VAL A 425 11.58 3.58 -2.23
CA VAL A 425 12.38 4.83 -2.25
C VAL A 425 12.02 5.73 -1.06
N GLY A 426 10.74 5.89 -0.75
CA GLY A 426 10.32 6.67 0.41
C GLY A 426 10.81 6.09 1.74
N ALA A 427 10.75 4.77 1.88
CA ALA A 427 11.30 4.07 3.03
C ALA A 427 12.82 4.26 3.14
N SER A 428 13.56 4.13 2.02
CA SER A 428 15.03 4.31 2.02
C SER A 428 15.45 5.73 2.37
N LYS A 429 14.73 6.74 1.88
CA LYS A 429 14.97 8.15 2.23
C LYS A 429 14.78 8.38 3.73
N ARG A 430 13.75 7.79 4.36
CA ARG A 430 13.55 7.84 5.81
C ARG A 430 14.73 7.22 6.57
N ALA A 431 15.11 5.99 6.19
CA ALA A 431 16.23 5.29 6.81
C ALA A 431 17.55 6.05 6.67
N PHE A 432 17.76 6.75 5.55
CA PHE A 432 18.97 7.53 5.31
C PHE A 432 18.99 8.84 6.11
N SER A 433 17.88 9.58 6.13
CA SER A 433 17.80 10.92 6.75
C SER A 433 17.91 10.89 8.28
N ASN A 434 17.59 9.74 8.89
CA ASN A 434 17.62 9.54 10.34
C ASN A 434 18.98 8.99 10.84
N ASN A 435 19.96 8.76 9.94
CA ASN A 435 21.33 8.33 10.22
C ASN A 435 22.33 9.48 10.06
#